data_4a98e498f4f61e42bb403c4f4964f023
#
_entry.id   4a98e498f4f61e42bb403c4f4964f023
#
_cell.length_a   1.000
_cell.length_b   1.000
_cell.length_c   1.000
_cell.angle_alpha   90.00
_cell.angle_beta   90.00
_cell.angle_gamma   90.00
#
_symmetry.space_group_name_H-M   'P 1'
#
loop_
_entity.id
_entity.type
_entity.pdbx_description
1 polymer ?
#
loop_
_entity_poly.entity_id
_entity_poly.type
_entity_poly.pdbx_seq_one_letter_code
_entity_poly.pdbx_strand_id
1 'polypeptide(L)'
;MVFDNIKNKDLYLSMHPCFKAAFDYIEKVVRDGEEVGKYEIDGRTVHAMVQEYEGKEDHPKYEGHRRYIDIQFILSGKEIMDYANIAECDTMTEYNPDKDVEFFTCDGLSTRIKAQTGDRSEE
;
A
#
# COMPACT_ATOMS: atom_id res chain seq x y z
N MET A 1 7.76 7.60 0.96
CA MET A 1 6.30 7.37 0.92
C MET A 1 5.64 8.47 0.11
N VAL A 2 4.62 8.11 -0.67
CA VAL A 2 3.76 9.07 -1.40
C VAL A 2 2.33 8.82 -0.98
N PHE A 3 1.60 9.88 -0.68
CA PHE A 3 0.18 9.82 -0.40
C PHE A 3 -0.53 10.85 -1.28
N ASP A 4 -1.39 10.38 -2.18
CA ASP A 4 -2.03 11.25 -3.16
C ASP A 4 -3.34 10.63 -3.66
N ASN A 5 -4.11 11.42 -4.36
CA ASN A 5 -5.29 10.96 -5.08
C ASN A 5 -4.89 10.22 -6.36
N ILE A 6 -5.60 9.16 -6.70
CA ILE A 6 -5.32 8.37 -7.90
C ILE A 6 -5.39 9.20 -9.20
N LYS A 7 -6.09 10.31 -9.20
CA LYS A 7 -6.14 11.23 -10.35
C LYS A 7 -4.76 11.77 -10.72
N ASN A 8 -3.85 11.82 -9.76
CA ASN A 8 -2.50 12.34 -9.94
C ASN A 8 -1.49 11.24 -10.27
N LYS A 9 -1.94 10.03 -10.59
CA LYS A 9 -1.05 8.87 -10.83
C LYS A 9 0.03 9.11 -11.87
N ASP A 10 -0.26 9.90 -12.89
CA ASP A 10 0.69 10.16 -13.98
C ASP A 10 1.96 10.86 -13.52
N LEU A 11 1.90 11.57 -12.38
CA LEU A 11 3.08 12.19 -11.79
C LEU A 11 4.10 11.16 -11.30
N TYR A 12 3.69 9.93 -11.09
CA TYR A 12 4.51 8.89 -10.46
C TYR A 12 4.92 7.78 -11.42
N LEU A 13 4.49 7.82 -12.68
CA LEU A 13 4.78 6.76 -13.65
C LEU A 13 6.27 6.58 -13.91
N SER A 14 7.05 7.66 -13.83
CA SER A 14 8.49 7.60 -14.05
C SER A 14 9.27 7.03 -12.87
N MET A 15 8.66 6.86 -11.72
CA MET A 15 9.34 6.35 -10.52
C MET A 15 9.73 4.88 -10.64
N HIS A 16 8.96 4.10 -11.38
CA HIS A 16 9.24 2.68 -11.57
C HIS A 16 8.57 2.17 -12.85
N PRO A 17 9.26 1.31 -13.64
CA PRO A 17 8.71 0.79 -14.90
C PRO A 17 7.40 0.04 -14.76
N CYS A 18 7.16 -0.57 -13.60
CA CYS A 18 5.96 -1.37 -13.35
C CYS A 18 4.76 -0.57 -12.86
N PHE A 19 4.92 0.73 -12.58
CA PHE A 19 3.82 1.54 -12.04
C PHE A 19 2.66 1.69 -13.01
N LYS A 20 2.95 1.80 -14.30
CA LYS A 20 1.89 1.89 -15.30
C LYS A 20 0.97 0.69 -15.27
N ALA A 21 1.53 -0.51 -15.26
CA ALA A 21 0.74 -1.75 -15.20
C ALA A 21 -0.10 -1.82 -13.91
N ALA A 22 0.48 -1.42 -12.79
CA ALA A 22 -0.22 -1.40 -11.51
C ALA A 22 -1.39 -0.40 -11.52
N PHE A 23 -1.16 0.82 -12.00
CA PHE A 23 -2.22 1.84 -12.07
C PHE A 23 -3.31 1.47 -13.08
N ASP A 24 -2.96 0.89 -14.22
CA ASP A 24 -3.93 0.41 -15.20
C ASP A 24 -4.85 -0.66 -14.60
N TYR A 25 -4.28 -1.55 -13.78
CA TYR A 25 -5.06 -2.54 -13.06
C TYR A 25 -6.02 -1.90 -12.05
N ILE A 26 -5.56 -0.92 -11.29
CA ILE A 26 -6.42 -0.19 -10.35
C ILE A 26 -7.59 0.47 -11.06
N GLU A 27 -7.34 1.12 -12.20
CA GLU A 27 -8.40 1.73 -13.01
C GLU A 27 -9.42 0.70 -13.48
N LYS A 28 -8.96 -0.46 -13.91
CA LYS A 28 -9.83 -1.57 -14.31
C LYS A 28 -10.72 -2.01 -13.15
N VAL A 29 -10.15 -2.19 -11.97
CA VAL A 29 -10.89 -2.61 -10.78
C VAL A 29 -11.92 -1.55 -10.37
N VAL A 30 -11.58 -0.29 -10.44
CA VAL A 30 -12.51 0.80 -10.15
C VAL A 30 -13.70 0.78 -11.12
N ARG A 31 -13.43 0.52 -12.39
CA ARG A 31 -14.46 0.52 -13.44
C ARG A 31 -15.34 -0.72 -13.42
N ASP A 32 -14.71 -1.91 -13.29
CA ASP A 32 -15.37 -3.20 -13.50
C ASP A 32 -15.61 -3.98 -12.20
N GLY A 33 -14.93 -3.59 -11.13
CA GLY A 33 -14.91 -4.36 -9.88
C GLY A 33 -13.97 -5.56 -9.96
N GLU A 34 -13.71 -6.15 -8.80
CA GLU A 34 -12.94 -7.38 -8.67
C GLU A 34 -13.30 -8.07 -7.37
N GLU A 35 -13.31 -9.39 -7.37
CA GLU A 35 -13.56 -10.17 -6.17
C GLU A 35 -12.32 -10.21 -5.27
N VAL A 36 -12.53 -10.41 -3.98
CA VAL A 36 -11.45 -10.62 -3.02
C VAL A 36 -10.60 -11.81 -3.47
N GLY A 37 -9.29 -11.62 -3.52
CA GLY A 37 -8.36 -12.64 -3.95
C GLY A 37 -7.01 -12.09 -4.34
N LYS A 38 -6.18 -12.97 -4.89
CA LYS A 38 -4.85 -12.65 -5.39
C LYS A 38 -4.82 -12.75 -6.89
N TYR A 39 -4.18 -11.79 -7.54
CA TYR A 39 -4.15 -11.67 -8.99
C TYR A 39 -2.74 -11.41 -9.49
N GLU A 40 -2.33 -12.13 -10.53
CA GLU A 40 -1.09 -11.84 -11.24
C GLU A 40 -1.40 -10.84 -12.37
N ILE A 41 -0.65 -9.75 -12.41
CA ILE A 41 -0.78 -8.72 -13.45
C ILE A 41 0.36 -8.87 -14.45
N ASP A 42 1.58 -9.04 -13.96
CA ASP A 42 2.77 -9.29 -14.78
C ASP A 42 3.66 -10.30 -14.05
N GLY A 43 3.22 -11.56 -14.03
CA GLY A 43 3.90 -12.64 -13.35
C GLY A 43 4.16 -12.32 -11.89
N ARG A 44 5.41 -12.48 -11.48
CA ARG A 44 5.84 -12.15 -10.11
C ARG A 44 6.23 -10.68 -9.96
N THR A 45 6.37 -9.96 -11.05
CA THR A 45 6.84 -8.57 -11.04
C THR A 45 5.75 -7.63 -10.56
N VAL A 46 4.52 -7.84 -11.01
CA VAL A 46 3.36 -7.06 -10.58
C VAL A 46 2.24 -8.01 -10.22
N HIS A 47 1.80 -7.95 -8.99
CA HIS A 47 0.66 -8.73 -8.52
C HIS A 47 -0.19 -7.87 -7.58
N ALA A 48 -1.44 -8.26 -7.41
CA ALA A 48 -2.36 -7.52 -6.57
C ALA A 48 -3.09 -8.44 -5.61
N MET A 49 -3.47 -7.87 -4.49
CA MET A 49 -4.41 -8.49 -3.56
C MET A 49 -5.61 -7.57 -3.38
N VAL A 50 -6.79 -8.11 -3.62
CA VAL A 50 -8.04 -7.43 -3.30
C VAL A 50 -8.51 -7.98 -1.96
N GLN A 51 -8.61 -7.11 -0.97
CA GLN A 51 -8.93 -7.48 0.41
C GLN A 51 -10.16 -6.72 0.90
N GLU A 52 -10.91 -7.38 1.76
CA GLU A 52 -12.02 -6.78 2.49
C GLU A 52 -11.83 -7.10 3.96
N TYR A 53 -11.75 -6.09 4.80
CA TYR A 53 -11.56 -6.29 6.24
C TYR A 53 -12.08 -5.08 7.02
N GLU A 54 -12.30 -5.30 8.31
CA GLU A 54 -12.58 -4.20 9.22
C GLU A 54 -11.27 -3.61 9.73
N GLY A 55 -11.19 -2.29 9.71
CA GLY A 55 -10.01 -1.58 10.21
C GLY A 55 -9.84 -1.80 11.72
N LYS A 56 -8.59 -1.89 12.15
CA LYS A 56 -8.24 -1.95 13.57
C LYS A 56 -7.56 -0.64 13.96
N GLU A 57 -7.91 -0.13 15.12
CA GLU A 57 -7.34 1.12 15.61
C GLU A 57 -5.93 0.95 16.17
N ASP A 58 -5.57 -0.26 16.59
CA ASP A 58 -4.28 -0.55 17.19
C ASP A 58 -3.37 -1.31 16.23
N HIS A 59 -2.26 -0.67 15.87
CA HIS A 59 -1.23 -1.24 15.02
C HIS A 59 0.09 -1.29 15.77
N PRO A 60 0.33 -2.33 16.56
CA PRO A 60 1.53 -2.39 17.41
C PRO A 60 2.82 -2.54 16.63
N LYS A 61 2.76 -2.84 15.34
CA LYS A 61 3.96 -3.08 14.52
C LYS A 61 3.86 -2.42 13.15
N TYR A 62 5.03 -2.04 12.66
CA TYR A 62 5.21 -1.48 11.32
C TYR A 62 5.82 -2.53 10.40
N GLU A 63 5.49 -2.47 9.12
CA GLU A 63 6.01 -3.38 8.11
C GLU A 63 6.98 -2.68 7.18
N GLY A 64 8.03 -3.40 6.77
CA GLY A 64 8.93 -2.97 5.71
C GLY A 64 9.14 -4.07 4.70
N HIS A 65 9.43 -3.68 3.48
CA HIS A 65 9.69 -4.57 2.35
C HIS A 65 11.00 -4.17 1.69
N ARG A 66 11.72 -5.11 1.12
CA ARG A 66 13.00 -4.85 0.44
C ARG A 66 12.95 -5.08 -1.05
N ARG A 67 12.06 -5.96 -1.51
CA ARG A 67 11.97 -6.38 -2.90
C ARG A 67 10.85 -5.70 -3.65
N TYR A 68 9.67 -5.61 -3.02
CA TYR A 68 8.48 -5.06 -3.63
C TYR A 68 8.15 -3.68 -3.09
N ILE A 69 7.50 -2.89 -3.93
CA ILE A 69 6.90 -1.62 -3.55
C ILE A 69 5.39 -1.84 -3.44
N ASP A 70 4.81 -1.42 -2.33
CA ASP A 70 3.37 -1.50 -2.13
C ASP A 70 2.68 -0.26 -2.68
N ILE A 71 1.69 -0.47 -3.52
CA ILE A 71 0.73 0.56 -3.90
C ILE A 71 -0.59 0.16 -3.26
N GLN A 72 -1.07 0.97 -2.33
CA GLN A 72 -2.30 0.70 -1.59
C GLN A 72 -3.38 1.66 -2.05
N PHE A 73 -4.49 1.11 -2.51
CA PHE A 73 -5.63 1.88 -2.99
C PHE A 73 -6.90 1.49 -2.23
N ILE A 74 -7.64 2.48 -1.77
CA ILE A 74 -8.88 2.27 -1.04
C ILE A 74 -10.05 2.32 -2.02
N LEU A 75 -10.59 1.15 -2.34
CA LEU A 75 -11.76 1.04 -3.21
C LEU A 75 -13.02 1.58 -2.55
N SER A 76 -13.21 1.29 -1.28
CA SER A 76 -14.37 1.68 -0.52
C SER A 76 -14.03 1.82 0.95
N GLY A 77 -14.59 2.82 1.59
CA GLY A 77 -14.39 3.03 3.02
C GLY A 77 -13.21 3.92 3.35
N LYS A 78 -12.69 3.72 4.55
CA LYS A 78 -11.59 4.52 5.11
C LYS A 78 -10.62 3.61 5.82
N GLU A 79 -9.35 4.02 5.83
CA GLU A 79 -8.31 3.30 6.54
C GLU A 79 -7.34 4.29 7.17
N ILE A 80 -6.85 3.96 8.35
CA ILE A 80 -5.79 4.71 9.02
C ILE A 80 -4.48 3.97 8.80
N MET A 81 -3.50 4.68 8.29
CA MET A 81 -2.16 4.16 8.05
C MET A 81 -1.15 4.99 8.82
N ASP A 82 -0.26 4.33 9.54
CA ASP A 82 0.81 5.01 10.24
C ASP A 82 2.12 4.81 9.49
N TYR A 83 2.85 5.89 9.31
CA TYR A 83 4.15 5.92 8.67
C TYR A 83 5.22 6.36 9.66
N ALA A 84 6.35 5.67 9.67
CA ALA A 84 7.52 6.06 10.45
C ALA A 84 8.78 5.87 9.62
N ASN A 85 9.79 6.71 9.88
CA ASN A 85 11.09 6.57 9.24
C ASN A 85 11.80 5.35 9.83
N ILE A 86 12.23 4.43 8.99
CA ILE A 86 12.88 3.18 9.39
C ILE A 86 14.10 3.43 10.28
N ALA A 87 14.80 4.54 10.09
CA ALA A 87 15.97 4.89 10.90
C ALA A 87 15.64 5.11 12.37
N GLU A 88 14.37 5.37 12.69
CA GLU A 88 13.89 5.63 14.06
C GLU A 88 13.18 4.41 14.66
N CYS A 89 13.18 3.28 13.95
CA CYS A 89 12.49 2.09 14.37
C CYS A 89 13.48 0.99 14.75
N ASP A 90 13.04 0.12 15.65
CA ASP A 90 13.80 -1.07 16.07
C ASP A 90 13.21 -2.33 15.43
N THR A 91 14.08 -3.24 15.01
CA THR A 91 13.65 -4.50 14.42
C THR A 91 12.95 -5.35 15.47
N MET A 92 11.73 -5.74 15.19
CA MET A 92 10.93 -6.65 16.02
C MET A 92 11.01 -8.07 15.49
N THR A 93 10.85 -8.23 14.16
CA THR A 93 10.99 -9.50 13.47
C THR A 93 11.89 -9.29 12.26
N GLU A 94 12.95 -10.09 12.17
CA GLU A 94 13.92 -9.97 11.07
C GLU A 94 13.28 -10.24 9.71
N TYR A 95 13.93 -9.72 8.68
CA TYR A 95 13.46 -9.84 7.30
C TYR A 95 13.28 -11.31 6.90
N ASN A 96 12.08 -11.62 6.37
CA ASN A 96 11.77 -12.92 5.81
C ASN A 96 11.79 -12.81 4.28
N PRO A 97 12.78 -13.42 3.60
CA PRO A 97 12.90 -13.30 2.15
C PRO A 97 11.79 -14.02 1.37
N ASP A 98 11.15 -15.01 1.96
CA ASP A 98 10.06 -15.73 1.31
C ASP A 98 8.79 -14.89 1.22
N LYS A 99 8.53 -14.07 2.23
CA LYS A 99 7.37 -13.18 2.30
C LYS A 99 7.69 -11.74 1.97
N ASP A 100 8.97 -11.40 1.82
CA ASP A 100 9.46 -10.04 1.61
C ASP A 100 8.91 -9.06 2.67
N VAL A 101 9.04 -9.43 3.93
CA VAL A 101 8.53 -8.61 5.03
C VAL A 101 9.46 -8.64 6.22
N GLU A 102 9.60 -7.51 6.87
CA GLU A 102 10.16 -7.38 8.20
C GLU A 102 9.27 -6.48 9.04
N PHE A 103 9.30 -6.67 10.34
CA PHE A 103 8.45 -5.91 11.25
C PHE A 103 9.29 -5.09 12.22
N PHE A 104 8.77 -3.92 12.56
CA PHE A 104 9.44 -2.96 13.42
C PHE A 104 8.52 -2.46 14.51
N THR A 105 9.13 -2.05 15.62
CA THR A 105 8.49 -1.18 16.61
C THR A 105 9.07 0.20 16.49
N CYS A 106 8.24 1.22 16.58
CA CYS A 106 8.68 2.60 16.46
C CYS A 106 8.15 3.39 17.64
N ASP A 107 9.06 3.80 18.52
CA ASP A 107 8.73 4.60 19.70
C ASP A 107 8.85 6.10 19.43
N GLY A 108 9.33 6.45 18.25
CA GLY A 108 9.54 7.83 17.85
C GLY A 108 8.32 8.47 17.20
N LEU A 109 8.57 9.53 16.45
CA LEU A 109 7.53 10.25 15.73
C LEU A 109 7.02 9.42 14.57
N SER A 110 5.72 9.21 14.54
CA SER A 110 5.05 8.61 13.40
C SER A 110 4.02 9.58 12.84
N THR A 111 3.71 9.43 11.56
CA THR A 111 2.70 10.23 10.88
C THR A 111 1.48 9.36 10.64
N ARG A 112 0.33 9.84 11.09
CA ARG A 112 -0.93 9.13 10.88
C ARG A 112 -1.63 9.70 9.66
N ILE A 113 -1.96 8.82 8.72
CA ILE A 113 -2.60 9.15 7.46
C ILE A 113 -4.00 8.54 7.46
N LYS A 114 -4.99 9.37 7.13
CA LYS A 114 -6.37 8.91 6.93
C LYS A 114 -6.61 8.78 5.44
N ALA A 115 -6.62 7.53 4.95
CA ALA A 115 -6.90 7.24 3.56
C ALA A 115 -8.39 6.90 3.39
N GLN A 116 -8.96 7.30 2.28
CA GLN A 116 -10.36 7.04 1.98
C GLN A 116 -10.54 6.77 0.48
N THR A 117 -11.75 6.40 0.09
CA THR A 117 -12.08 6.11 -1.30
C THR A 117 -11.51 7.17 -2.24
N GLY A 118 -10.85 6.73 -3.31
CA GLY A 118 -10.09 7.60 -4.22
C GLY A 118 -10.87 8.75 -4.84
N ASP A 119 -12.16 8.57 -5.09
CA ASP A 119 -13.03 9.58 -5.65
C ASP A 119 -13.46 10.65 -4.63
N ARG A 120 -13.19 10.44 -3.36
CA ARG A 120 -13.54 11.37 -2.28
C ARG A 120 -12.35 12.11 -1.69
N SER A 121 -11.16 11.68 -1.98
CA SER A 121 -9.96 12.25 -1.37
C SER A 121 -9.67 13.69 -1.82
N GLU A 122 -10.35 14.15 -2.84
CA GLU A 122 -10.22 15.50 -3.37
C GLU A 122 -11.16 16.52 -2.70
N GLU A 123 -12.06 16.06 -1.89
CA GLU A 123 -13.00 16.93 -1.17
C GLU A 123 -12.27 17.68 0.00
#